data_cc037a901e67d98d2e9768e90d775f71
#
_entry.id   cc037a901e67d98d2e9768e90d775f71
#
_cell.length_a   1.000
_cell.length_b   1.000
_cell.length_c   1.000
_cell.angle_alpha   90.00
_cell.angle_beta   90.00
_cell.angle_gamma   90.00
#
_symmetry.space_group_name_H-M   'P 1'
#
loop_
_entity.id
_entity.type
_entity.pdbx_description
1 polymer ?
#
loop_
_entity_poly.entity_id
_entity_poly.type
_entity_poly.pdbx_seq_one_letter_code
_entity_poly.pdbx_strand_id
1 'polypeptide(L)'
;ELVEELKHELQGKIIIVNGDMENGVRNAKSVIERGVDAIISRGGTAYLLSQVYTRVPVIAIQIDALNILKTVRRIGEDKHIGFISYSNVIYQYQAMAEVLGVNKIPYFQFVDYGEEYRIEQFVQEAKEYGVDILIGGAHVQDYAKKYGISSVFLESGKDTVLKAIREAETAIIVRRKEQENLKIINDIVDHAYIGIVVFDKHCHVKKWNTTFLSMFPQLLQF
;
A
#
# COMPACT_ATOMS: atom_id res chain seq x y z
N GLU A 1 6.74 -0.98 -16.97
CA GLU A 1 8.11 -0.90 -17.53
C GLU A 1 9.13 -1.31 -16.48
N LEU A 2 9.35 -0.56 -15.39
CA LEU A 2 10.34 -0.88 -14.35
C LEU A 2 10.16 -2.29 -13.72
N VAL A 3 8.91 -2.70 -13.43
CA VAL A 3 8.63 -4.02 -12.86
C VAL A 3 8.85 -5.14 -13.89
N GLU A 4 8.65 -4.87 -15.17
CA GLU A 4 8.97 -5.82 -16.25
C GLU A 4 10.48 -6.06 -16.36
N GLU A 5 11.30 -5.02 -16.24
CA GLU A 5 12.76 -5.13 -16.20
C GLU A 5 13.23 -5.95 -14.99
N LEU A 6 12.58 -5.76 -13.84
CA LEU A 6 12.91 -6.46 -12.59
C LEU A 6 12.46 -7.92 -12.52
N LYS A 7 11.54 -8.35 -13.40
CA LYS A 7 11.05 -9.74 -13.39
C LYS A 7 12.16 -10.78 -13.50
N HIS A 8 13.22 -10.48 -14.23
CA HIS A 8 14.36 -11.38 -14.42
C HIS A 8 15.26 -11.50 -13.18
N GLU A 9 15.23 -10.50 -12.29
CA GLU A 9 16.02 -10.47 -11.06
C GLU A 9 15.27 -11.10 -9.87
N LEU A 10 13.97 -11.39 -10.02
CA LEU A 10 13.09 -11.81 -8.94
C LEU A 10 12.83 -13.31 -8.97
N GLN A 11 13.03 -13.96 -7.81
CA GLN A 11 12.81 -15.40 -7.66
C GLN A 11 11.31 -15.78 -7.61
N GLY A 12 10.43 -14.82 -7.40
CA GLY A 12 8.99 -15.02 -7.26
C GLY A 12 8.21 -14.82 -8.56
N LYS A 13 7.04 -15.46 -8.66
CA LYS A 13 6.11 -15.21 -9.76
C LYS A 13 5.38 -13.89 -9.54
N ILE A 14 5.64 -12.91 -10.39
CA ILE A 14 4.98 -11.60 -10.35
C ILE A 14 3.86 -11.54 -11.39
N ILE A 15 2.69 -11.11 -10.95
CA ILE A 15 1.53 -10.81 -11.79
C ILE A 15 1.33 -9.29 -11.76
N ILE A 16 1.38 -8.65 -12.93
CA ILE A 16 1.15 -7.21 -13.04
C ILE A 16 -0.31 -6.98 -13.34
N VAL A 17 -0.95 -6.12 -12.54
CA VAL A 17 -2.33 -5.70 -12.72
C VAL A 17 -2.35 -4.18 -12.88
N ASN A 18 -2.95 -3.71 -13.97
CA ASN A 18 -3.12 -2.29 -14.20
C ASN A 18 -4.42 -1.80 -13.54
N GLY A 19 -4.34 -0.64 -12.94
CA GLY A 19 -5.49 0.04 -12.31
C GLY A 19 -5.04 0.99 -11.23
N ASP A 20 -5.85 1.99 -11.00
CA ASP A 20 -5.71 2.98 -9.94
C ASP A 20 -6.96 3.01 -9.06
N MET A 21 -6.81 3.45 -7.84
CA MET A 21 -7.88 3.61 -6.86
C MET A 21 -8.88 2.42 -6.88
N GLU A 22 -10.19 2.67 -7.03
CA GLU A 22 -11.24 1.64 -7.05
C GLU A 22 -11.10 0.67 -8.24
N ASN A 23 -10.59 1.13 -9.38
CA ASN A 23 -10.31 0.25 -10.52
C ASN A 23 -9.18 -0.71 -10.19
N GLY A 24 -8.12 -0.22 -9.50
CA GLY A 24 -7.03 -1.06 -9.00
C GLY A 24 -7.53 -2.14 -8.04
N VAL A 25 -8.41 -1.77 -7.10
CA VAL A 25 -9.05 -2.71 -6.15
C VAL A 25 -9.89 -3.76 -6.89
N ARG A 26 -10.71 -3.32 -7.85
CA ARG A 26 -11.57 -4.22 -8.64
C ARG A 26 -10.75 -5.21 -9.46
N ASN A 27 -9.71 -4.72 -10.14
CA ASN A 27 -8.86 -5.54 -10.98
C ASN A 27 -8.00 -6.53 -10.17
N ALA A 28 -7.61 -6.16 -8.95
CA ALA A 28 -6.88 -7.03 -8.04
C ALA A 28 -7.71 -8.25 -7.59
N LYS A 29 -9.04 -8.15 -7.54
CA LYS A 29 -9.93 -9.21 -7.06
C LYS A 29 -9.66 -10.56 -7.75
N SER A 30 -9.61 -10.56 -9.08
CA SER A 30 -9.42 -11.80 -9.86
C SER A 30 -8.08 -12.47 -9.61
N VAL A 31 -7.04 -11.69 -9.25
CA VAL A 31 -5.70 -12.21 -8.96
C VAL A 31 -5.63 -12.72 -7.53
N ILE A 32 -6.29 -12.04 -6.60
CA ILE A 32 -6.39 -12.45 -5.19
C ILE A 32 -7.13 -13.77 -5.05
N GLU A 33 -8.22 -13.96 -5.80
CA GLU A 33 -8.98 -15.21 -5.84
C GLU A 33 -8.14 -16.39 -6.38
N ARG A 34 -7.09 -16.13 -7.14
CA ARG A 34 -6.11 -17.13 -7.60
C ARG A 34 -5.04 -17.48 -6.56
N GLY A 35 -5.08 -16.85 -5.39
CA GLY A 35 -4.21 -17.16 -4.26
C GLY A 35 -2.85 -16.47 -4.32
N VAL A 36 -2.81 -15.15 -4.44
CA VAL A 36 -1.55 -14.39 -4.30
C VAL A 36 -1.12 -14.32 -2.85
N ASP A 37 0.17 -14.39 -2.61
CA ASP A 37 0.75 -14.36 -1.26
C ASP A 37 0.87 -12.93 -0.69
N ALA A 38 1.09 -11.92 -1.54
CA ALA A 38 1.17 -10.51 -1.17
C ALA A 38 0.77 -9.60 -2.35
N ILE A 39 0.43 -8.36 -2.05
CA ILE A 39 0.13 -7.32 -3.03
C ILE A 39 1.13 -6.19 -2.82
N ILE A 40 1.67 -5.67 -3.92
CA ILE A 40 2.51 -4.47 -3.90
C ILE A 40 1.78 -3.41 -4.71
N SER A 41 1.56 -2.25 -4.12
CA SER A 41 0.88 -1.13 -4.77
C SER A 41 1.43 0.19 -4.25
N ARG A 42 0.86 1.32 -4.67
CA ARG A 42 1.37 2.64 -4.34
C ARG A 42 0.24 3.60 -3.99
N GLY A 43 0.55 4.57 -3.10
CA GLY A 43 -0.32 5.71 -2.77
C GLY A 43 -1.72 5.28 -2.32
N GLY A 44 -2.75 6.01 -2.75
CA GLY A 44 -4.15 5.74 -2.40
C GLY A 44 -4.63 4.35 -2.80
N THR A 45 -4.18 3.81 -3.94
CA THR A 45 -4.52 2.45 -4.35
C THR A 45 -4.02 1.41 -3.34
N ALA A 46 -2.78 1.55 -2.83
CA ALA A 46 -2.26 0.67 -1.78
C ALA A 46 -3.08 0.78 -0.50
N TYR A 47 -3.46 1.99 -0.12
CA TYR A 47 -4.33 2.22 1.03
C TYR A 47 -5.69 1.52 0.87
N LEU A 48 -6.39 1.74 -0.24
CA LEU A 48 -7.69 1.10 -0.50
C LEU A 48 -7.58 -0.44 -0.52
N LEU A 49 -6.54 -0.98 -1.16
CA LEU A 49 -6.29 -2.43 -1.17
C LEU A 49 -6.12 -2.98 0.25
N SER A 50 -5.41 -2.26 1.13
CA SER A 50 -5.20 -2.68 2.52
C SER A 50 -6.49 -2.68 3.35
N GLN A 51 -7.43 -1.78 3.06
CA GLN A 51 -8.73 -1.72 3.71
C GLN A 51 -9.66 -2.87 3.29
N VAL A 52 -9.61 -3.24 2.00
CA VAL A 52 -10.50 -4.26 1.42
C VAL A 52 -9.96 -5.68 1.63
N TYR A 53 -8.64 -5.87 1.48
CA TYR A 53 -8.00 -7.20 1.49
C TYR A 53 -7.15 -7.43 2.73
N THR A 54 -7.80 -7.55 3.88
CA THR A 54 -7.14 -7.72 5.18
C THR A 54 -6.42 -9.06 5.37
N ARG A 55 -6.72 -10.06 4.51
CA ARG A 55 -6.11 -11.39 4.58
C ARG A 55 -4.83 -11.54 3.77
N VAL A 56 -4.51 -10.59 2.91
CA VAL A 56 -3.32 -10.60 2.06
C VAL A 56 -2.48 -9.38 2.42
N PRO A 57 -1.19 -9.52 2.73
CA PRO A 57 -0.34 -8.37 3.02
C PRO A 57 -0.30 -7.42 1.82
N VAL A 58 -0.55 -6.15 2.06
CA VAL A 58 -0.43 -5.07 1.07
C VAL A 58 0.76 -4.22 1.43
N ILE A 59 1.76 -4.23 0.57
CA ILE A 59 3.00 -3.48 0.74
C ILE A 59 2.94 -2.22 -0.14
N ALA A 60 3.07 -1.06 0.50
CA ALA A 60 3.05 0.22 -0.20
C ALA A 60 4.45 0.61 -0.68
N ILE A 61 4.61 0.82 -1.99
CA ILE A 61 5.84 1.41 -2.54
C ILE A 61 5.94 2.85 -2.02
N GLN A 62 6.96 3.11 -1.24
CA GLN A 62 7.22 4.43 -0.67
C GLN A 62 7.80 5.37 -1.74
N ILE A 63 7.53 6.66 -1.58
CA ILE A 63 8.19 7.70 -2.36
C ILE A 63 9.39 8.17 -1.53
N ASP A 64 10.58 8.07 -2.13
CA ASP A 64 11.81 8.50 -1.48
C ASP A 64 12.00 10.02 -1.66
N ALA A 65 12.33 10.71 -0.57
CA ALA A 65 12.64 12.14 -0.57
C ALA A 65 13.77 12.51 -1.54
N LEU A 66 14.75 11.61 -1.76
CA LEU A 66 15.80 11.82 -2.76
C LEU A 66 15.23 11.91 -4.18
N ASN A 67 14.23 11.11 -4.51
CA ASN A 67 13.57 11.17 -5.81
C ASN A 67 12.79 12.48 -5.99
N ILE A 68 12.18 12.98 -4.92
CA ILE A 68 11.51 14.29 -4.93
C ILE A 68 12.53 15.39 -5.19
N LEU A 69 13.65 15.40 -4.47
CA LEU A 69 14.72 16.37 -4.66
C LEU A 69 15.32 16.34 -6.07
N LYS A 70 15.56 15.15 -6.62
CA LYS A 70 15.99 15.00 -8.01
C LYS A 70 14.98 15.60 -8.98
N THR A 71 13.69 15.39 -8.75
CA THR A 71 12.60 15.93 -9.57
C THR A 71 12.60 17.46 -9.50
N VAL A 72 12.61 18.03 -8.31
CA VAL A 72 12.66 19.49 -8.10
C VAL A 72 13.87 20.11 -8.77
N ARG A 73 15.05 19.50 -8.62
CA ARG A 73 16.30 19.99 -9.26
C ARG A 73 16.24 19.98 -10.79
N ARG A 74 15.55 18.99 -11.38
CA ARG A 74 15.39 18.90 -12.86
C ARG A 74 14.46 19.98 -13.42
N ILE A 75 13.50 20.47 -12.65
CA ILE A 75 12.56 21.52 -13.07
C ILE A 75 13.28 22.86 -13.23
N GLY A 76 14.31 23.13 -12.45
CA GLY A 76 15.06 24.39 -12.46
C GLY A 76 14.55 25.42 -11.44
N GLU A 77 15.30 26.54 -11.34
CA GLU A 77 15.07 27.54 -10.29
C GLU A 77 14.09 28.64 -10.69
N ASP A 78 13.85 28.81 -12.00
CA ASP A 78 13.05 29.91 -12.55
C ASP A 78 11.54 29.61 -12.59
N LYS A 79 11.10 28.47 -12.03
CA LYS A 79 9.72 28.03 -12.05
C LYS A 79 9.08 28.07 -10.67
N HIS A 80 7.86 28.56 -10.59
CA HIS A 80 7.03 28.42 -9.40
C HIS A 80 6.49 26.99 -9.32
N ILE A 81 7.08 26.20 -8.43
CA ILE A 81 6.73 24.80 -8.27
C ILE A 81 5.65 24.66 -7.20
N GLY A 82 4.60 23.88 -7.50
CA GLY A 82 3.61 23.41 -6.53
C GLY A 82 3.75 21.92 -6.29
N PHE A 83 3.51 21.47 -5.07
CA PHE A 83 3.56 20.06 -4.70
C PHE A 83 2.26 19.64 -4.01
N ILE A 84 1.52 18.76 -4.66
CA ILE A 84 0.28 18.17 -4.14
C ILE A 84 0.53 16.69 -3.94
N SER A 85 0.52 16.23 -2.70
CA SER A 85 0.79 14.82 -2.36
C SER A 85 0.28 14.48 -0.97
N TYR A 86 0.42 13.20 -0.58
CA TYR A 86 0.12 12.76 0.77
C TYR A 86 1.06 13.40 1.81
N SER A 87 0.54 13.64 3.00
CA SER A 87 1.23 14.35 4.09
C SER A 87 2.61 13.75 4.40
N ASN A 88 2.70 12.42 4.46
CA ASN A 88 3.95 11.72 4.72
C ASN A 88 5.04 11.99 3.67
N VAL A 89 4.65 12.16 2.41
CA VAL A 89 5.57 12.45 1.30
C VAL A 89 6.09 13.88 1.37
N ILE A 90 5.20 14.84 1.64
CA ILE A 90 5.56 16.25 1.75
C ILE A 90 6.46 16.49 2.96
N TYR A 91 6.14 15.93 4.12
CA TYR A 91 6.99 16.05 5.32
C TYR A 91 8.39 15.48 5.12
N GLN A 92 8.53 14.35 4.42
CA GLN A 92 9.86 13.81 4.10
C GLN A 92 10.66 14.77 3.21
N TYR A 93 10.01 15.39 2.21
CA TYR A 93 10.67 16.39 1.38
C TYR A 93 11.09 17.60 2.21
N GLN A 94 10.19 18.17 3.01
CA GLN A 94 10.44 19.35 3.82
C GLN A 94 11.61 19.14 4.79
N ALA A 95 11.62 18.02 5.51
CA ALA A 95 12.71 17.69 6.43
C ALA A 95 14.08 17.61 5.74
N MET A 96 14.13 17.01 4.53
CA MET A 96 15.37 16.90 3.78
C MET A 96 15.77 18.24 3.15
N ALA A 97 14.80 19.00 2.62
CA ALA A 97 15.04 20.31 2.03
C ALA A 97 15.58 21.31 3.07
N GLU A 98 15.10 21.25 4.31
CA GLU A 98 15.59 22.05 5.42
C GLU A 98 17.07 21.73 5.74
N VAL A 99 17.41 20.45 5.89
CA VAL A 99 18.80 20.01 6.17
C VAL A 99 19.77 20.42 5.07
N LEU A 100 19.32 20.37 3.81
CA LEU A 100 20.17 20.71 2.64
C LEU A 100 20.15 22.20 2.28
N GLY A 101 19.36 23.02 2.98
CA GLY A 101 19.19 24.43 2.64
C GLY A 101 18.55 24.70 1.26
N VAL A 102 17.80 23.71 0.73
CA VAL A 102 17.15 23.78 -0.58
C VAL A 102 15.62 23.82 -0.42
N ASN A 103 15.09 24.92 0.03
CA ASN A 103 13.62 25.09 0.14
C ASN A 103 13.13 25.96 -1.02
N LYS A 104 12.63 25.32 -2.09
CA LYS A 104 12.26 25.99 -3.34
C LYS A 104 10.84 25.74 -3.81
N ILE A 105 9.99 25.10 -2.99
CA ILE A 105 8.59 24.87 -3.34
C ILE A 105 7.74 25.86 -2.53
N PRO A 106 7.16 26.89 -3.18
CA PRO A 106 6.35 27.90 -2.49
C PRO A 106 4.93 27.44 -2.21
N TYR A 107 4.44 26.42 -2.91
CA TYR A 107 3.05 25.96 -2.80
C TYR A 107 3.00 24.47 -2.44
N PHE A 108 2.39 24.15 -1.29
CA PHE A 108 2.13 22.79 -0.84
C PHE A 108 0.65 22.60 -0.57
N GLN A 109 0.11 21.44 -1.00
CA GLN A 109 -1.20 20.97 -0.56
C GLN A 109 -1.11 19.52 -0.10
N PHE A 110 -1.60 19.27 1.10
CA PHE A 110 -1.60 17.98 1.75
C PHE A 110 -2.90 17.26 1.45
N VAL A 111 -2.78 15.99 1.04
CA VAL A 111 -3.91 15.10 0.80
C VAL A 111 -3.84 13.96 1.81
N ASP A 112 -4.92 13.69 2.51
CA ASP A 112 -5.04 12.49 3.32
C ASP A 112 -5.65 11.34 2.52
N TYR A 113 -5.37 10.10 2.93
CA TYR A 113 -5.94 8.94 2.27
C TYR A 113 -7.47 8.94 2.41
N GLY A 114 -8.16 8.85 1.26
CA GLY A 114 -9.62 8.96 1.18
C GLY A 114 -10.12 10.38 0.88
N GLU A 115 -9.23 11.38 0.81
CA GLU A 115 -9.55 12.77 0.46
C GLU A 115 -9.09 13.17 -0.96
N GLU A 116 -8.82 12.19 -1.82
CA GLU A 116 -8.34 12.41 -3.19
C GLU A 116 -9.31 13.27 -4.03
N TYR A 117 -10.58 13.34 -3.66
CA TYR A 117 -11.58 14.22 -4.28
C TYR A 117 -11.22 15.70 -4.16
N ARG A 118 -10.37 16.10 -3.22
CA ARG A 118 -9.90 17.47 -3.02
C ARG A 118 -8.80 17.88 -3.99
N ILE A 119 -8.17 16.93 -4.67
CA ILE A 119 -7.03 17.20 -5.57
C ILE A 119 -7.43 18.16 -6.68
N GLU A 120 -8.64 18.03 -7.22
CA GLU A 120 -9.13 18.94 -8.26
C GLU A 120 -9.16 20.39 -7.79
N GLN A 121 -9.70 20.65 -6.60
CA GLN A 121 -9.74 21.97 -5.97
C GLN A 121 -8.30 22.49 -5.75
N PHE A 122 -7.40 21.68 -5.23
CA PHE A 122 -6.01 22.09 -4.99
C PHE A 122 -5.27 22.45 -6.26
N VAL A 123 -5.56 21.77 -7.37
CA VAL A 123 -4.99 22.13 -8.69
C VAL A 123 -5.52 23.46 -9.18
N GLN A 124 -6.81 23.78 -8.95
CA GLN A 124 -7.38 25.08 -9.29
C GLN A 124 -6.74 26.20 -8.45
N GLU A 125 -6.64 26.01 -7.14
CA GLU A 125 -5.98 26.95 -6.23
C GLU A 125 -4.52 27.18 -6.61
N ALA A 126 -3.79 26.13 -7.01
CA ALA A 126 -2.41 26.23 -7.49
C ALA A 126 -2.30 27.13 -8.73
N LYS A 127 -3.27 27.02 -9.65
CA LYS A 127 -3.34 27.88 -10.84
C LYS A 127 -3.55 29.34 -10.47
N GLU A 128 -4.46 29.60 -9.55
CA GLU A 128 -4.73 30.98 -9.06
C GLU A 128 -3.52 31.54 -8.31
N TYR A 129 -2.77 30.71 -7.61
CA TYR A 129 -1.54 31.10 -6.93
C TYR A 129 -0.37 31.39 -7.89
N GLY A 130 -0.50 31.05 -9.18
CA GLY A 130 0.54 31.28 -10.19
C GLY A 130 1.60 30.18 -10.24
N VAL A 131 1.23 28.95 -9.91
CA VAL A 131 2.13 27.79 -10.06
C VAL A 131 2.34 27.48 -11.53
N ASP A 132 3.61 27.37 -11.95
CA ASP A 132 4.00 27.01 -13.31
C ASP A 132 3.99 25.49 -13.54
N ILE A 133 4.44 24.73 -12.55
CA ILE A 133 4.59 23.29 -12.62
C ILE A 133 4.13 22.63 -11.32
N LEU A 134 3.25 21.63 -11.45
CA LEU A 134 2.79 20.79 -10.33
C LEU A 134 3.58 19.49 -10.27
N ILE A 135 4.03 19.13 -9.08
CA ILE A 135 4.57 17.80 -8.77
C ILE A 135 3.48 17.01 -8.04
N GLY A 136 3.23 15.76 -8.47
CA GLY A 136 2.25 14.93 -7.80
C GLY A 136 2.07 13.54 -8.40
N GLY A 137 1.04 12.83 -7.96
CA GLY A 137 0.64 11.53 -8.50
C GLY A 137 -0.22 11.63 -9.77
N ALA A 138 -0.78 10.50 -10.23
CA ALA A 138 -1.58 10.43 -11.46
C ALA A 138 -2.77 11.41 -11.46
N HIS A 139 -3.56 11.46 -10.39
CA HIS A 139 -4.70 12.39 -10.30
C HIS A 139 -4.29 13.86 -10.38
N VAL A 140 -3.12 14.22 -9.81
CA VAL A 140 -2.60 15.60 -9.94
C VAL A 140 -2.27 15.89 -11.40
N GLN A 141 -1.68 14.94 -12.14
CA GLN A 141 -1.41 15.12 -13.57
C GLN A 141 -2.68 15.26 -14.40
N ASP A 142 -3.69 14.43 -14.14
CA ASP A 142 -4.95 14.46 -14.88
C ASP A 142 -5.65 15.80 -14.71
N TYR A 143 -5.75 16.31 -13.48
CA TYR A 143 -6.34 17.62 -13.23
C TYR A 143 -5.44 18.76 -13.71
N ALA A 144 -4.13 18.68 -13.57
CA ALA A 144 -3.22 19.68 -14.12
C ALA A 144 -3.39 19.82 -15.64
N LYS A 145 -3.50 18.69 -16.36
CA LYS A 145 -3.80 18.68 -17.79
C LYS A 145 -5.16 19.32 -18.11
N LYS A 146 -6.20 18.99 -17.32
CA LYS A 146 -7.55 19.59 -17.46
C LYS A 146 -7.53 21.10 -17.32
N TYR A 147 -6.73 21.64 -16.40
CA TYR A 147 -6.64 23.07 -16.12
C TYR A 147 -5.50 23.79 -16.84
N GLY A 148 -4.73 23.08 -17.70
CA GLY A 148 -3.67 23.65 -18.51
C GLY A 148 -2.42 24.06 -17.72
N ILE A 149 -2.12 23.37 -16.63
CA ILE A 149 -0.89 23.54 -15.85
C ILE A 149 0.09 22.43 -16.22
N SER A 150 1.37 22.75 -16.38
CA SER A 150 2.41 21.73 -16.54
C SER A 150 2.52 20.86 -15.30
N SER A 151 2.76 19.57 -15.46
CA SER A 151 2.91 18.67 -14.32
C SER A 151 4.04 17.67 -14.52
N VAL A 152 4.65 17.28 -13.42
CA VAL A 152 5.68 16.24 -13.37
C VAL A 152 5.18 15.12 -12.46
N PHE A 153 5.17 13.91 -13.00
CA PHE A 153 4.82 12.73 -12.23
C PHE A 153 5.95 12.37 -11.27
N LEU A 154 5.58 12.15 -10.02
CA LEU A 154 6.52 11.73 -9.01
C LEU A 154 6.71 10.21 -9.09
N GLU A 155 7.73 9.77 -9.79
CA GLU A 155 8.03 8.35 -9.99
C GLU A 155 8.65 7.72 -8.73
N SER A 156 8.38 6.43 -8.55
CA SER A 156 9.11 5.61 -7.58
C SER A 156 10.41 5.12 -8.20
N GLY A 157 11.53 5.31 -7.52
CA GLY A 157 12.81 4.82 -8.00
C GLY A 157 12.90 3.28 -7.97
N LYS A 158 13.86 2.72 -8.75
CA LYS A 158 14.13 1.27 -8.77
C LYS A 158 14.36 0.72 -7.35
N ASP A 159 15.12 1.44 -6.54
CA ASP A 159 15.46 1.01 -5.17
C ASP A 159 14.24 0.90 -4.26
N THR A 160 13.28 1.83 -4.39
CA THR A 160 12.04 1.78 -3.60
C THR A 160 11.12 0.64 -4.00
N VAL A 161 11.09 0.30 -5.29
CA VAL A 161 10.35 -0.87 -5.79
C VAL A 161 11.00 -2.16 -5.29
N LEU A 162 12.33 -2.29 -5.40
CA LEU A 162 13.07 -3.45 -4.89
C LEU A 162 12.90 -3.61 -3.38
N LYS A 163 12.89 -2.51 -2.63
CA LYS A 163 12.64 -2.53 -1.20
C LYS A 163 11.24 -3.08 -0.89
N ALA A 164 10.20 -2.59 -1.58
CA ALA A 164 8.84 -3.08 -1.40
C ALA A 164 8.71 -4.57 -1.74
N ILE A 165 9.44 -5.07 -2.74
CA ILE A 165 9.46 -6.50 -3.07
C ILE A 165 10.10 -7.32 -1.94
N ARG A 166 11.23 -6.89 -1.38
CA ARG A 166 11.86 -7.58 -0.24
C ARG A 166 10.99 -7.56 1.02
N GLU A 167 10.27 -6.46 1.25
CA GLU A 167 9.29 -6.36 2.34
C GLU A 167 8.15 -7.35 2.13
N ALA A 168 7.66 -7.49 0.88
CA ALA A 168 6.64 -8.48 0.54
C ALA A 168 7.13 -9.92 0.76
N GLU A 169 8.32 -10.26 0.31
CA GLU A 169 8.94 -11.57 0.53
C GLU A 169 9.05 -11.88 2.04
N THR A 170 9.50 -10.90 2.82
CA THR A 170 9.59 -11.05 4.28
C THR A 170 8.21 -11.27 4.92
N ALA A 171 7.21 -10.49 4.53
CA ALA A 171 5.85 -10.63 5.03
C ALA A 171 5.25 -12.01 4.68
N ILE A 172 5.51 -12.53 3.48
CA ILE A 172 5.09 -13.87 3.06
C ILE A 172 5.73 -14.95 3.95
N ILE A 173 7.04 -14.87 4.19
CA ILE A 173 7.76 -15.85 5.01
C ILE A 173 7.22 -15.84 6.43
N VAL A 174 7.07 -14.67 7.05
CA VAL A 174 6.54 -14.53 8.41
C VAL A 174 5.14 -15.13 8.51
N ARG A 175 4.27 -14.80 7.56
CA ARG A 175 2.89 -15.28 7.55
C ARG A 175 2.81 -16.79 7.38
N ARG A 176 3.60 -17.38 6.47
CA ARG A 176 3.65 -18.85 6.30
C ARG A 176 4.08 -19.54 7.57
N LYS A 177 5.13 -19.04 8.22
CA LYS A 177 5.61 -19.59 9.50
C LYS A 177 4.54 -19.51 10.60
N GLU A 178 3.80 -18.39 10.67
CA GLU A 178 2.71 -18.23 11.62
C GLU A 178 1.58 -19.24 11.33
N GLN A 179 1.20 -19.41 10.08
CA GLN A 179 0.19 -20.40 9.67
C GLN A 179 0.63 -21.84 9.99
N GLU A 180 1.89 -22.19 9.74
CA GLU A 180 2.46 -23.48 10.10
C GLU A 180 2.43 -23.71 11.61
N ASN A 181 2.84 -22.73 12.41
CA ASN A 181 2.79 -22.81 13.87
C ASN A 181 1.36 -23.00 14.38
N LEU A 182 0.41 -22.24 13.84
CA LEU A 182 -1.01 -22.39 14.20
C LEU A 182 -1.54 -23.79 13.82
N LYS A 183 -1.13 -24.34 12.69
CA LYS A 183 -1.47 -25.71 12.29
C LYS A 183 -0.92 -26.72 13.28
N ILE A 184 0.36 -26.63 13.63
CA ILE A 184 0.98 -27.51 14.62
C ILE A 184 0.25 -27.45 15.96
N ILE A 185 -0.07 -26.24 16.46
CA ILE A 185 -0.81 -26.08 17.72
C ILE A 185 -2.19 -26.73 17.61
N ASN A 186 -2.90 -26.52 16.51
CA ASN A 186 -4.21 -27.14 16.30
C ASN A 186 -4.10 -28.67 16.26
N ASP A 187 -3.11 -29.20 15.56
CA ASP A 187 -2.87 -30.66 15.48
C ASP A 187 -2.57 -31.25 16.87
N ILE A 188 -1.77 -30.56 17.70
CA ILE A 188 -1.49 -30.98 19.08
C ILE A 188 -2.77 -30.97 19.92
N VAL A 189 -3.58 -29.93 19.83
CA VAL A 189 -4.85 -29.81 20.55
C VAL A 189 -5.84 -30.89 20.12
N ASP A 190 -5.92 -31.16 18.80
CA ASP A 190 -6.86 -32.14 18.25
C ASP A 190 -6.49 -33.59 18.62
N HIS A 191 -5.20 -33.88 18.81
CA HIS A 191 -4.71 -35.20 19.20
C HIS A 191 -4.47 -35.37 20.72
N ALA A 192 -4.82 -34.34 21.51
CA ALA A 192 -4.72 -34.46 22.98
C ALA A 192 -5.67 -35.52 23.51
N TYR A 193 -5.22 -36.32 24.49
CA TYR A 193 -6.03 -37.37 25.13
C TYR A 193 -7.15 -36.84 26.01
N ILE A 194 -7.19 -35.53 26.26
CA ILE A 194 -8.22 -34.84 27.05
C ILE A 194 -9.18 -34.07 26.16
N GLY A 195 -10.46 -34.07 26.49
CA GLY A 195 -11.46 -33.22 25.83
C GLY A 195 -11.21 -31.75 26.16
N ILE A 196 -11.01 -30.93 25.14
CA ILE A 196 -10.77 -29.49 25.25
C ILE A 196 -11.93 -28.76 24.60
N VAL A 197 -12.49 -27.77 25.32
CA VAL A 197 -13.46 -26.83 24.80
C VAL A 197 -13.07 -25.41 25.19
N VAL A 198 -13.17 -24.49 24.26
CA VAL A 198 -12.85 -23.07 24.45
C VAL A 198 -14.11 -22.25 24.33
N PHE A 199 -14.32 -21.35 25.28
CA PHE A 199 -15.45 -20.42 25.30
C PHE A 199 -14.98 -18.99 25.11
N ASP A 200 -15.84 -18.14 24.56
CA ASP A 200 -15.64 -16.69 24.59
C ASP A 200 -16.07 -16.10 25.95
N LYS A 201 -15.92 -14.77 26.11
CA LYS A 201 -16.33 -14.04 27.32
C LYS A 201 -17.84 -14.06 27.61
N HIS A 202 -18.66 -14.49 26.67
CA HIS A 202 -20.11 -14.62 26.75
C HIS A 202 -20.57 -16.07 26.93
N CYS A 203 -19.62 -17.00 27.23
CA CYS A 203 -19.85 -18.42 27.36
C CYS A 203 -20.32 -19.13 26.08
N HIS A 204 -20.11 -18.54 24.89
CA HIS A 204 -20.33 -19.24 23.64
C HIS A 204 -19.11 -20.11 23.29
N VAL A 205 -19.36 -21.32 22.84
CA VAL A 205 -18.30 -22.23 22.39
C VAL A 205 -17.63 -21.64 21.15
N LYS A 206 -16.32 -21.47 21.24
CA LYS A 206 -15.46 -21.00 20.14
C LYS A 206 -14.81 -22.15 19.39
N LYS A 207 -14.39 -23.15 20.12
CA LYS A 207 -13.65 -24.29 19.58
C LYS A 207 -13.70 -25.48 20.54
N TRP A 208 -13.62 -26.66 19.98
CA TRP A 208 -13.40 -27.92 20.68
C TRP A 208 -12.41 -28.81 19.91
N ASN A 209 -11.82 -29.77 20.56
CA ASN A 209 -10.99 -30.78 19.91
C ASN A 209 -11.78 -32.06 19.62
N THR A 210 -11.19 -32.95 18.80
CA THR A 210 -11.81 -34.23 18.40
C THR A 210 -12.10 -35.13 19.60
N THR A 211 -11.25 -35.13 20.62
CA THR A 211 -11.44 -35.93 21.84
C THR A 211 -12.67 -35.44 22.63
N PHE A 212 -12.91 -34.15 22.74
CA PHE A 212 -14.13 -33.62 23.36
C PHE A 212 -15.38 -34.07 22.62
N LEU A 213 -15.38 -34.00 21.27
CA LEU A 213 -16.51 -34.46 20.46
C LEU A 213 -16.76 -35.97 20.60
N SER A 214 -15.71 -36.76 20.74
CA SER A 214 -15.85 -38.23 20.96
C SER A 214 -16.48 -38.55 22.32
N MET A 215 -16.24 -37.73 23.33
CA MET A 215 -16.89 -37.87 24.66
C MET A 215 -18.36 -37.38 24.66
N PHE A 216 -18.72 -36.48 23.79
CA PHE A 216 -20.06 -35.88 23.72
C PHE A 216 -20.63 -35.86 22.29
N PRO A 217 -20.82 -37.05 21.65
CA PRO A 217 -21.22 -37.13 20.24
C PRO A 217 -22.58 -36.49 19.94
N GLN A 218 -23.46 -36.33 20.95
CA GLN A 218 -24.73 -35.63 20.81
C GLN A 218 -24.58 -34.14 20.41
N LEU A 219 -23.43 -33.52 20.65
CA LEU A 219 -23.15 -32.12 20.29
C LEU A 219 -22.89 -31.91 18.77
N LEU A 220 -22.68 -33.00 18.02
CA LEU A 220 -22.54 -32.95 16.56
C LEU A 220 -23.86 -32.66 15.82
N GLN A 221 -24.99 -32.62 16.53
CA GLN A 221 -26.31 -32.36 15.94
C GLN A 221 -26.75 -30.88 16.04
N PHE A 222 -25.90 -30.03 16.55
CA PHE A 222 -26.08 -28.59 16.69
C PHE A 222 -24.95 -27.84 15.99
#